data_99fcb28eb651963cd26c9f0a7d92edde
#
_entry.id   99fcb28eb651963cd26c9f0a7d92edde
#
_cell.length_a   1.000
_cell.length_b   1.000
_cell.length_c   1.000
_cell.angle_alpha   90.00
_cell.angle_beta   90.00
_cell.angle_gamma   90.00
#
_symmetry.space_group_name_H-M   'P 1'
#
loop_
_entity.id
_entity.type
_entity.pdbx_description
1 polymer ?
#
loop_
_entity_poly.entity_id
_entity_poly.type
_entity_poly.pdbx_seq_one_letter_code
_entity_poly.pdbx_strand_id
1 'polypeptide(L)' 'MIKNNNKILDNLKNEKIFISHRGNLNGKNINLENSPEYINNALKEGYDVEIDVWFEEKVFFLGHDKPVYPIN' A
#
# COMPACT_ATOMS: atom_id res chain seq x y z
N MET A 1 3.37 -6.02 -3.80
CA MET A 1 2.58 -5.96 -2.53
C MET A 1 3.50 -5.81 -1.33
N ILE A 2 3.08 -4.99 -0.39
CA ILE A 2 3.80 -4.82 0.87
C ILE A 2 3.14 -5.68 1.95
N LYS A 3 3.91 -6.59 2.54
CA LYS A 3 3.44 -7.43 3.64
C LYS A 3 3.59 -6.69 4.97
N ASN A 4 2.60 -6.79 5.82
CA ASN A 4 2.61 -6.12 7.11
C ASN A 4 3.12 -7.05 8.21
N ASN A 5 4.36 -6.83 8.65
CA ASN A 5 4.98 -7.65 9.68
C ASN A 5 4.32 -7.49 11.05
N ASN A 6 3.60 -6.40 11.27
CA ASN A 6 2.96 -6.13 12.56
C ASN A 6 1.76 -7.05 12.84
N LYS A 7 1.28 -7.78 11.85
CA LYS A 7 0.15 -8.69 12.03
C LYS A 7 0.51 -10.17 12.01
N ILE A 8 1.76 -10.49 12.30
CA ILE A 8 2.21 -11.89 12.35
C ILE A 8 1.36 -12.71 13.32
N LEU A 9 1.06 -12.16 14.50
CA LEU A 9 0.24 -12.85 15.49
C LEU A 9 -1.18 -13.09 15.02
N ASP A 10 -1.78 -12.13 14.31
CA ASP A 10 -3.12 -12.27 13.77
C ASP A 10 -3.15 -13.34 12.67
N ASN A 11 -2.14 -13.38 11.82
CA ASN A 11 -2.03 -14.42 10.80
C ASN A 11 -1.91 -15.81 11.40
N LEU A 12 -1.15 -15.94 12.50
CA LEU A 12 -1.02 -17.22 13.21
C LEU A 12 -2.32 -17.67 13.86
N LYS A 13 -3.12 -16.72 14.37
CA LYS A 13 -4.37 -17.02 15.06
C LYS A 13 -5.54 -17.27 14.11
N ASN A 14 -5.67 -16.45 13.09
CA ASN A 14 -6.87 -16.36 12.26
C ASN A 14 -6.67 -16.81 10.82
N GLU A 15 -5.44 -16.92 10.38
CA GLU A 15 -5.09 -17.22 8.99
C GLU A 15 -5.76 -16.30 7.97
N LYS A 16 -6.10 -15.06 8.39
CA LYS A 16 -6.74 -14.07 7.53
C LYS A 16 -5.75 -13.01 7.10
N ILE A 17 -5.82 -12.67 5.82
CA ILE A 17 -5.01 -11.61 5.24
C ILE A 17 -5.96 -10.51 4.76
N PHE A 18 -5.74 -9.27 5.22
CA PHE A 18 -6.49 -8.11 4.78
C PHE A 18 -5.60 -7.26 3.89
N ILE A 19 -6.07 -7.01 2.67
CA ILE A 19 -5.30 -6.26 1.68
C ILE A 19 -6.00 -4.94 1.40
N SER A 20 -5.24 -3.85 1.54
CA SER A 20 -5.69 -2.52 1.15
C SER A 20 -5.24 -2.25 -0.29
N HIS A 21 -6.18 -1.92 -1.16
CA HIS A 21 -5.90 -1.58 -2.55
C HIS A 21 -5.40 -0.13 -2.62
N ARG A 22 -4.11 0.05 -2.95
CA ARG A 22 -3.45 1.37 -3.06
C ARG A 22 -3.51 2.20 -1.78
N GLY A 23 -3.61 1.54 -0.62
CA GLY A 23 -3.75 2.21 0.67
C GLY A 23 -5.17 2.65 1.03
N ASN A 24 -6.16 2.36 0.19
CA ASN A 24 -7.54 2.75 0.46
C ASN A 24 -8.13 1.94 1.62
N LEU A 25 -8.66 2.61 2.63
CA LEU A 25 -9.34 1.99 3.78
C LEU A 25 -10.84 2.26 3.77
N ASN A 26 -11.26 3.39 3.24
CA ASN A 26 -12.65 3.86 3.28
C ASN A 26 -13.23 4.03 1.87
N GLY A 27 -12.87 3.15 0.95
CA GLY A 27 -13.29 3.25 -0.43
C GLY A 27 -12.26 3.96 -1.29
N LYS A 28 -12.50 3.97 -2.59
CA LYS A 28 -11.57 4.51 -3.56
C LYS A 28 -11.35 6.01 -3.38
N ASN A 29 -10.10 6.44 -3.35
CA ASN A 29 -9.74 7.86 -3.33
C ASN A 29 -8.62 8.11 -4.34
N ILE A 30 -9.00 8.60 -5.51
CA ILE A 30 -8.08 8.76 -6.63
C ILE A 30 -6.98 9.79 -6.36
N ASN A 31 -7.22 10.72 -5.44
CA ASN A 31 -6.24 11.76 -5.11
C ASN A 31 -5.18 11.30 -4.11
N LEU A 32 -5.49 10.30 -3.29
CA LEU A 32 -4.62 9.86 -2.20
C LEU A 32 -4.09 8.45 -2.38
N GLU A 33 -4.73 7.63 -3.22
CA GLU A 33 -4.28 6.24 -3.42
C GLU A 33 -2.83 6.20 -3.90
N ASN A 34 -2.08 5.19 -3.48
CA ASN A 34 -0.65 5.03 -3.72
C ASN A 34 0.25 6.07 -3.06
N SER A 35 -0.29 7.07 -2.36
CA SER A 35 0.56 8.02 -1.64
C SER A 35 1.27 7.32 -0.47
N PRO A 36 2.50 7.73 -0.15
CA PRO A 36 3.22 7.14 0.99
C PRO A 36 2.45 7.25 2.30
N GLU A 37 1.76 8.36 2.51
CA GLU A 37 0.96 8.55 3.71
C GLU A 37 -0.20 7.54 3.80
N TYR A 38 -0.91 7.34 2.69
CA TYR A 38 -2.02 6.39 2.64
C TYR A 38 -1.54 4.95 2.88
N ILE A 39 -0.41 4.60 2.27
CA ILE A 39 0.20 3.28 2.45
C ILE A 39 0.59 3.08 3.91
N ASN A 40 1.24 4.05 4.52
CA ASN A 40 1.67 3.96 5.91
C ASN A 40 0.49 3.84 6.87
N ASN A 41 -0.60 4.57 6.61
CA ASN A 41 -1.81 4.48 7.43
C ASN A 41 -2.43 3.08 7.33
N ALA A 42 -2.49 2.50 6.14
CA ALA A 42 -3.01 1.15 5.95
C ALA A 42 -2.16 0.12 6.69
N LEU A 43 -0.83 0.25 6.62
CA LEU A 43 0.08 -0.63 7.34
C LEU A 43 -0.10 -0.53 8.86
N LYS A 44 -0.31 0.68 9.38
CA LYS A 44 -0.56 0.89 10.81
C LYS A 44 -1.86 0.23 11.26
N GLU A 45 -2.86 0.18 10.38
CA GLU A 45 -4.14 -0.47 10.67
C GLU A 45 -4.08 -2.00 10.52
N GLY A 46 -2.96 -2.55 10.14
CA GLY A 46 -2.74 -3.99 10.05
C GLY A 46 -3.01 -4.61 8.68
N TYR A 47 -3.17 -3.79 7.65
CA TYR A 47 -3.37 -4.29 6.28
C TYR A 47 -2.04 -4.56 5.59
N ASP A 48 -2.01 -5.56 4.71
CA ASP A 48 -1.06 -5.60 3.62
C ASP A 48 -1.53 -4.61 2.58
N VAL A 49 -0.64 -4.08 1.75
CA VAL A 49 -1.01 -3.04 0.79
C VAL A 49 -0.62 -3.45 -0.61
N GLU A 50 -1.58 -3.37 -1.53
CA GLU A 50 -1.31 -3.49 -2.96
C GLU A 50 -0.98 -2.11 -3.51
N ILE A 51 0.13 -2.00 -4.24
CA ILE A 51 0.62 -0.73 -4.79
C ILE A 51 0.87 -0.87 -6.28
N ASP A 52 0.82 0.26 -6.97
CA ASP A 52 1.18 0.37 -8.38
C ASP A 52 2.55 1.04 -8.49
N VAL A 53 3.51 0.39 -9.13
CA VAL A 53 4.91 0.84 -9.19
C VAL A 53 5.31 1.10 -10.63
N TRP A 54 6.00 2.21 -10.84
CA TRP A 54 6.59 2.61 -12.11
C TRP A 54 8.09 2.75 -11.96
N PHE A 55 8.83 2.45 -13.00
CA PHE A 55 10.27 2.67 -13.03
C PHE A 55 10.61 3.51 -14.26
N GLU A 56 11.00 4.75 -14.02
CA GLU A 56 11.38 5.68 -15.09
C GLU A 56 12.64 6.45 -14.72
N GLU A 57 13.55 6.60 -15.68
CA GLU A 57 14.79 7.34 -15.51
C GLU A 57 15.56 6.95 -14.24
N LYS A 58 15.60 5.64 -13.96
CA LYS A 58 16.29 5.04 -12.80
C LYS A 58 15.66 5.40 -11.45
N VAL A 59 14.41 5.85 -11.44
CA VAL A 59 13.66 6.18 -10.22
C VAL A 59 12.37 5.37 -10.17
N PHE A 60 12.04 4.84 -9.00
CA PHE A 60 10.75 4.20 -8.77
C PHE A 60 9.72 5.23 -8.33
N PHE A 61 8.50 5.07 -8.82
CA PHE A 61 7.36 5.93 -8.49
C PHE A 61 6.17 5.06 -8.14
N LEU A 62 5.28 5.61 -7.31
CA LEU A 62 3.95 5.05 -7.07
C LEU A 62 2.91 5.86 -7.82
N GLY A 63 1.90 5.20 -8.36
CA GLY A 63 0.80 5.86 -9.06
C GLY A 63 0.04 4.86 -9.91
N HIS A 64 -1.28 5.08 -10.10
CA HIS A 64 -2.11 4.15 -10.86
C HIS A 64 -1.98 4.34 -12.38
N ASP A 65 -2.38 5.50 -12.88
CA ASP A 65 -2.39 5.78 -14.32
C ASP A 65 -1.07 6.34 -14.83
N LYS A 66 -0.27 6.87 -13.94
CA LYS A 66 1.01 7.52 -14.25
C LYS A 66 1.90 7.53 -13.01
N PRO A 67 3.22 7.73 -13.17
CA PRO A 67 4.10 7.92 -12.02
C PRO A 67 3.79 9.23 -11.32
N VAL A 68 3.50 9.17 -10.02
CA VAL A 68 3.10 10.36 -9.24
C VAL A 68 4.02 10.57 -8.04
N TYR A 69 4.28 9.53 -7.24
CA TYR A 69 5.03 9.67 -5.99
C TYR A 69 6.40 8.99 -6.13
N PRO A 70 7.50 9.75 -6.19
CA PRO A 70 8.82 9.13 -6.24
C PRO A 70 9.13 8.43 -4.91
N ILE A 71 9.79 7.28 -5.00
CA ILE A 71 10.24 6.52 -3.83
C ILE A 71 11.75 6.33 -3.90
N ASN A 72 12.37 6.57 -2.77
CA ASN A 72 13.82 6.39 -2.62
C ASN A 72 14.16 4.97 -2.17
#